data_f0a24fba17b8b5318f9fa0ffbcd194a3
#
_entry.id   f0a24fba17b8b5318f9fa0ffbcd194a3
#
_cell.length_a   1.000
_cell.length_b   1.000
_cell.length_c   1.000
_cell.angle_alpha   90.00
_cell.angle_beta   90.00
_cell.angle_gamma   90.00
#
_symmetry.space_group_name_H-M   'P 1'
#
loop_
_entity.id
_entity.type
_entity.pdbx_description
1 polymer ?
#
loop_
_entity_poly.entity_id
_entity_poly.type
_entity_poly.pdbx_seq_one_letter_code
_entity_poly.pdbx_strand_id
1 'polypeptide(L)'
;APKVLYQEGESETAIYAVRSAGINPATGEEGFIKKNGAYTLVYDSNDKVVVGDETPVLEGAILPMLSYKGWSLNLSMMYRFGGQVYNLTRAINVENVNPRHNVDRRAFDERWKKVNDIPPYLDIANADSRTSIHTSRFVEDDNTLEVKTITVAYEFNPELLKSIGFKRLRVSVGMNDPFRLSTIKYERGTSYPFSRGFVFSISPTF
;
A
#
# COMPACT_ATOMS: atom_id res chain seq x y z
N ALA A 1 9.36 5.34 -10.79
CA ALA A 1 9.60 3.97 -10.32
C ALA A 1 11.08 3.70 -10.36
N PRO A 2 11.68 2.96 -9.40
CA PRO A 2 13.00 2.41 -9.60
C PRO A 2 12.95 1.65 -10.92
N LYS A 3 13.91 1.91 -11.80
CA LYS A 3 13.99 1.22 -13.10
C LYS A 3 14.09 -0.26 -12.81
N VAL A 4 13.19 -1.06 -13.37
CA VAL A 4 13.35 -2.52 -13.35
C VAL A 4 14.65 -2.81 -14.07
N LEU A 5 15.61 -3.33 -13.34
CA LEU A 5 16.91 -3.74 -13.87
C LEU A 5 16.94 -5.27 -13.76
N TYR A 6 16.98 -5.95 -14.89
CA TYR A 6 17.15 -7.40 -14.88
C TYR A 6 18.65 -7.72 -14.89
N GLN A 7 19.09 -8.49 -13.92
CA GLN A 7 20.47 -8.95 -13.81
C GLN A 7 20.47 -10.48 -13.62
N GLU A 8 21.33 -11.18 -14.34
CA GLU A 8 21.45 -12.62 -14.23
C GLU A 8 21.80 -13.03 -12.78
N GLY A 9 21.03 -13.99 -12.23
CA GLY A 9 21.17 -14.46 -10.86
C GLY A 9 20.37 -13.71 -9.81
N GLU A 10 19.72 -12.59 -10.17
CA GLU A 10 18.86 -11.82 -9.27
C GLU A 10 17.37 -12.12 -9.56
N SER A 11 16.52 -11.83 -8.56
CA SER A 11 15.08 -11.95 -8.71
C SER A 11 14.53 -11.00 -9.77
N GLU A 12 13.52 -11.42 -10.54
CA GLU A 12 12.81 -10.55 -11.49
C GLU A 12 12.09 -9.39 -10.80
N THR A 13 11.79 -9.53 -9.52
CA THR A 13 11.11 -8.53 -8.68
C THR A 13 12.05 -7.80 -7.72
N ALA A 14 13.36 -7.93 -7.93
CA ALA A 14 14.37 -7.24 -7.12
C ALA A 14 14.24 -5.72 -7.23
N ILE A 15 14.23 -5.05 -6.09
CA ILE A 15 14.14 -3.59 -5.98
C ILE A 15 15.55 -3.01 -6.01
N TYR A 16 15.84 -2.21 -7.03
CA TYR A 16 17.14 -1.56 -7.18
C TYR A 16 17.08 -0.09 -6.77
N ALA A 17 17.83 0.30 -5.76
CA ALA A 17 17.97 1.70 -5.34
C ALA A 17 19.36 1.98 -4.81
N VAL A 18 19.70 3.26 -4.66
CA VAL A 18 20.91 3.69 -3.97
C VAL A 18 20.68 3.51 -2.47
N ARG A 19 21.63 2.90 -1.78
CA ARG A 19 21.53 2.74 -0.32
C ARG A 19 21.62 4.10 0.35
N SER A 20 20.59 4.39 1.18
CA SER A 20 20.59 5.58 2.02
C SER A 20 21.29 5.30 3.34
N ALA A 21 22.06 6.26 3.82
CA ALA A 21 22.60 6.32 5.18
C ALA A 21 21.66 7.08 6.14
N GLY A 22 20.45 7.48 5.66
CA GLY A 22 19.52 8.30 6.42
C GLY A 22 19.76 9.79 6.24
N ILE A 23 19.05 10.59 7.03
CA ILE A 23 19.16 12.05 7.04
C ILE A 23 20.27 12.46 7.99
N ASN A 24 21.19 13.30 7.53
CA ASN A 24 22.26 13.84 8.34
C ASN A 24 21.68 14.80 9.40
N PRO A 25 21.82 14.52 10.70
CA PRO A 25 21.26 15.36 11.75
C PRO A 25 21.81 16.79 11.78
N ALA A 26 23.02 17.01 11.24
CA ALA A 26 23.66 18.31 11.24
C ALA A 26 23.17 19.23 10.10
N THR A 27 22.82 18.65 8.93
CA THR A 27 22.51 19.43 7.72
C THR A 27 21.10 19.23 7.18
N GLY A 28 20.38 18.16 7.62
CA GLY A 28 19.08 17.82 7.08
C GLY A 28 19.12 17.23 5.67
N GLU A 29 20.30 16.92 5.14
CA GLU A 29 20.50 16.31 3.83
C GLU A 29 20.56 14.79 3.92
N GLU A 30 20.23 14.08 2.83
CA GLU A 30 20.37 12.63 2.76
C GLU A 30 21.83 12.24 2.49
N GLY A 31 22.33 11.29 3.28
CA GLY A 31 23.58 10.61 3.01
C GLY A 31 23.37 9.32 2.21
N PHE A 32 24.34 8.95 1.38
CA PHE A 32 24.29 7.77 0.53
C PHE A 32 25.48 6.85 0.80
N ILE A 33 25.28 5.57 0.52
CA ILE A 33 26.32 4.54 0.61
C ILE A 33 26.59 4.02 -0.80
N LYS A 34 27.81 4.23 -1.29
CA LYS A 34 28.27 3.75 -2.59
C LYS A 34 28.29 2.21 -2.65
N LYS A 35 28.44 1.65 -3.86
CA LYS A 35 28.64 0.19 -4.04
C LYS A 35 29.81 -0.36 -3.23
N ASN A 36 30.90 0.38 -3.13
CA ASN A 36 32.09 0.01 -2.36
C ASN A 36 31.95 0.22 -0.84
N GLY A 37 30.78 0.65 -0.34
CA GLY A 37 30.51 0.89 1.07
C GLY A 37 30.91 2.28 1.58
N ALA A 38 31.50 3.15 0.76
CA ALA A 38 31.90 4.48 1.18
C ALA A 38 30.68 5.41 1.34
N TYR A 39 30.70 6.25 2.38
CA TYR A 39 29.70 7.30 2.59
C TYR A 39 29.94 8.49 1.65
N THR A 40 28.85 9.10 1.19
CA THR A 40 28.86 10.31 0.36
C THR A 40 27.58 11.11 0.55
N LEU A 41 27.64 12.42 0.33
CA LEU A 41 26.45 13.29 0.23
C LEU A 41 25.98 13.47 -1.22
N VAL A 42 26.76 12.97 -2.19
CA VAL A 42 26.44 13.11 -3.61
C VAL A 42 25.74 11.84 -4.10
N TYR A 43 24.52 12.00 -4.60
CA TYR A 43 23.76 10.92 -5.23
C TYR A 43 24.40 10.52 -6.57
N ASP A 44 24.62 9.22 -6.76
CA ASP A 44 25.03 8.65 -8.03
C ASP A 44 24.13 7.45 -8.38
N SER A 45 23.45 7.54 -9.52
CA SER A 45 22.58 6.45 -10.00
C SER A 45 23.31 5.15 -10.33
N ASN A 46 24.64 5.20 -10.51
CA ASN A 46 25.48 4.03 -10.74
C ASN A 46 25.72 3.21 -9.47
N ASP A 47 25.46 3.79 -8.29
CA ASP A 47 25.58 3.12 -6.99
C ASP A 47 24.32 2.32 -6.60
N LYS A 48 23.36 2.12 -7.53
CA LYS A 48 22.19 1.26 -7.29
C LYS A 48 22.62 -0.19 -7.06
N VAL A 49 22.02 -0.79 -6.04
CA VAL A 49 22.17 -2.20 -5.67
C VAL A 49 20.80 -2.77 -5.37
N VAL A 50 20.67 -4.09 -5.25
CA VAL A 50 19.46 -4.72 -4.73
C VAL A 50 19.31 -4.31 -3.26
N VAL A 51 18.15 -3.73 -2.94
CA VAL A 51 17.82 -3.24 -1.60
C VAL A 51 16.56 -3.90 -1.03
N GLY A 52 15.90 -4.74 -1.82
CA GLY A 52 14.72 -5.50 -1.43
C GLY A 52 14.21 -6.38 -2.56
N ASP A 53 13.16 -7.14 -2.29
CA ASP A 53 12.47 -8.00 -3.26
C ASP A 53 10.96 -7.91 -3.04
N GLU A 54 10.21 -7.74 -4.13
CA GLU A 54 8.74 -7.67 -4.06
C GLU A 54 8.09 -9.05 -3.92
N THR A 55 8.83 -10.14 -4.16
CA THR A 55 8.31 -11.50 -4.02
C THR A 55 7.98 -11.80 -2.57
N PRO A 56 6.72 -12.10 -2.24
CA PRO A 56 6.36 -12.48 -0.87
C PRO A 56 6.84 -13.89 -0.54
N VAL A 57 7.15 -14.13 0.72
CA VAL A 57 7.42 -15.48 1.24
C VAL A 57 6.14 -16.31 1.27
N LEU A 58 5.01 -15.67 1.57
CA LEU A 58 3.70 -16.33 1.65
C LEU A 58 2.62 -15.39 1.11
N GLU A 59 1.86 -15.88 0.13
CA GLU A 59 0.65 -15.21 -0.35
C GLU A 59 -0.46 -16.21 -0.66
N GLY A 60 -1.71 -15.74 -0.60
CA GLY A 60 -2.85 -16.57 -0.92
C GLY A 60 -4.19 -15.89 -0.66
N ALA A 61 -5.25 -16.69 -0.81
CA ALA A 61 -6.61 -16.27 -0.54
C ALA A 61 -7.31 -17.23 0.41
N ILE A 62 -8.18 -16.68 1.25
CA ILE A 62 -9.09 -17.41 2.14
C ILE A 62 -10.50 -16.99 1.78
N LEU A 63 -11.35 -17.96 1.41
CA LEU A 63 -12.69 -17.73 0.89
C LEU A 63 -13.73 -18.45 1.77
N PRO A 64 -13.94 -18.03 3.03
CA PRO A 64 -14.92 -18.66 3.90
C PRO A 64 -16.35 -18.41 3.42
N MET A 65 -17.15 -19.45 3.42
CA MET A 65 -18.57 -19.41 3.12
C MET A 65 -19.32 -20.06 4.27
N LEU A 66 -20.20 -19.30 4.91
CA LEU A 66 -21.00 -19.74 6.03
C LEU A 66 -22.48 -19.65 5.67
N SER A 67 -23.27 -20.68 6.02
CA SER A 67 -24.71 -20.70 5.79
C SER A 67 -25.41 -21.20 7.03
N TYR A 68 -26.46 -20.48 7.45
CA TYR A 68 -27.28 -20.86 8.59
C TYR A 68 -28.70 -20.30 8.48
N LYS A 69 -29.71 -21.17 8.51
CA LYS A 69 -31.15 -20.81 8.53
C LYS A 69 -31.55 -19.72 7.52
N GLY A 70 -31.13 -19.89 6.26
CA GLY A 70 -31.41 -18.94 5.18
C GLY A 70 -30.41 -17.80 5.06
N TRP A 71 -29.60 -17.53 6.08
CA TRP A 71 -28.50 -16.60 6.00
C TRP A 71 -27.30 -17.22 5.32
N SER A 72 -26.61 -16.44 4.50
CA SER A 72 -25.29 -16.80 3.96
C SER A 72 -24.35 -15.62 4.08
N LEU A 73 -23.11 -15.90 4.51
CA LEU A 73 -21.99 -14.97 4.57
C LEU A 73 -20.87 -15.49 3.69
N ASN A 74 -20.45 -14.70 2.72
CA ASN A 74 -19.30 -14.99 1.88
C ASN A 74 -18.27 -13.89 2.10
N LEU A 75 -17.04 -14.31 2.36
CA LEU A 75 -15.88 -13.42 2.48
C LEU A 75 -14.84 -13.80 1.44
N SER A 76 -14.17 -12.81 0.90
CA SER A 76 -12.94 -13.00 0.12
C SER A 76 -11.84 -12.20 0.79
N MET A 77 -10.83 -12.90 1.25
CA MET A 77 -9.69 -12.35 1.95
C MET A 77 -8.42 -12.69 1.18
N MET A 78 -7.52 -11.74 1.04
CA MET A 78 -6.18 -11.95 0.48
C MET A 78 -5.15 -11.64 1.55
N TYR A 79 -4.09 -12.41 1.59
CA TYR A 79 -2.96 -12.16 2.46
C TYR A 79 -1.65 -12.23 1.68
N ARG A 80 -0.69 -11.42 2.12
CA ARG A 80 0.66 -11.34 1.58
C ARG A 80 1.62 -11.01 2.71
N PHE A 81 2.68 -11.80 2.87
CA PHE A 81 3.65 -11.63 3.94
C PHE A 81 5.08 -11.86 3.44
N GLY A 82 6.02 -11.09 3.98
CA GLY A 82 7.46 -11.27 3.78
C GLY A 82 8.00 -10.73 2.47
N GLY A 83 7.19 -10.04 1.65
CA GLY A 83 7.66 -9.25 0.52
C GLY A 83 8.06 -7.85 0.95
N GLN A 84 8.70 -7.12 0.05
CA GLN A 84 9.01 -5.70 0.22
C GLN A 84 8.40 -4.91 -0.93
N VAL A 85 8.20 -3.62 -0.74
CA VAL A 85 7.71 -2.75 -1.79
C VAL A 85 8.42 -1.40 -1.73
N TYR A 86 8.65 -0.83 -2.89
CA TYR A 86 9.09 0.55 -2.98
C TYR A 86 7.90 1.50 -2.88
N ASN A 87 7.75 2.21 -1.76
CA ASN A 87 6.65 3.14 -1.54
C ASN A 87 6.88 4.47 -2.28
N LEU A 88 6.71 4.43 -3.60
CA LEU A 88 6.86 5.60 -4.47
C LEU A 88 5.88 6.72 -4.10
N THR A 89 4.68 6.39 -3.66
CA THR A 89 3.68 7.38 -3.26
C THR A 89 4.12 8.16 -2.03
N ARG A 90 4.77 7.51 -1.07
CA ARG A 90 5.40 8.17 0.08
C ARG A 90 6.55 9.07 -0.34
N ALA A 91 7.40 8.62 -1.25
CA ALA A 91 8.51 9.41 -1.77
C ALA A 91 8.03 10.68 -2.49
N ILE A 92 6.93 10.60 -3.24
CA ILE A 92 6.39 11.74 -4.00
C ILE A 92 5.49 12.64 -3.12
N ASN A 93 4.56 12.04 -2.38
CA ASN A 93 3.49 12.79 -1.71
C ASN A 93 3.84 13.23 -0.28
N VAL A 94 4.93 12.73 0.29
CA VAL A 94 5.41 13.14 1.62
C VAL A 94 6.79 13.79 1.55
N GLU A 95 7.76 13.12 0.92
CA GLU A 95 9.13 13.63 0.83
C GLU A 95 9.26 14.81 -0.15
N ASN A 96 8.86 14.61 -1.39
CA ASN A 96 9.05 15.58 -2.48
C ASN A 96 7.77 16.39 -2.76
N VAL A 97 7.09 16.80 -1.73
CA VAL A 97 5.86 17.56 -1.85
C VAL A 97 6.09 18.96 -2.39
N ASN A 98 5.13 19.45 -3.16
CA ASN A 98 5.07 20.86 -3.47
C ASN A 98 4.31 21.60 -2.33
N PRO A 99 4.98 22.43 -1.51
CA PRO A 99 4.37 23.08 -0.35
C PRO A 99 3.28 24.12 -0.71
N ARG A 100 3.10 24.42 -1.99
CA ARG A 100 2.04 25.32 -2.50
C ARG A 100 0.69 24.61 -2.67
N HIS A 101 0.64 23.29 -2.53
CA HIS A 101 -0.57 22.48 -2.65
C HIS A 101 -0.97 21.90 -1.28
N ASN A 102 -2.17 21.33 -1.21
CA ASN A 102 -2.55 20.52 -0.06
C ASN A 102 -1.68 19.25 -0.01
N VAL A 103 -1.00 19.07 1.10
CA VAL A 103 -0.04 17.95 1.27
C VAL A 103 -0.36 17.17 2.55
N ASP A 104 0.19 15.97 2.65
CA ASP A 104 0.11 15.15 3.85
C ASP A 104 0.78 15.89 5.03
N ARG A 105 0.16 15.81 6.20
CA ARG A 105 0.64 16.48 7.42
C ARG A 105 2.07 16.05 7.79
N ARG A 106 2.44 14.81 7.53
CA ARG A 106 3.80 14.28 7.76
C ARG A 106 4.86 15.05 6.98
N ALA A 107 4.48 15.62 5.83
CA ALA A 107 5.37 16.46 5.04
C ALA A 107 5.89 17.70 5.81
N PHE A 108 5.25 18.09 6.90
CA PHE A 108 5.67 19.18 7.77
C PHE A 108 6.10 18.71 9.16
N ASP A 109 5.40 17.74 9.73
CA ASP A 109 5.61 17.32 11.12
C ASP A 109 6.84 16.46 11.30
N GLU A 110 7.14 15.59 10.34
CA GLU A 110 8.17 14.55 10.42
C GLU A 110 9.44 14.89 9.63
N ARG A 111 9.67 16.18 9.35
CA ARG A 111 10.88 16.65 8.64
C ARG A 111 11.95 17.15 9.58
N TRP A 112 13.18 17.15 9.08
CA TRP A 112 14.28 17.83 9.74
C TRP A 112 13.97 19.35 9.83
N LYS A 113 14.15 19.93 11.02
CA LYS A 113 13.87 21.34 11.33
C LYS A 113 15.03 22.05 12.00
N LYS A 114 15.87 21.31 12.70
CA LYS A 114 17.01 21.85 13.42
C LYS A 114 18.14 20.82 13.60
N VAL A 115 19.32 21.31 13.88
CA VAL A 115 20.50 20.48 14.17
C VAL A 115 20.18 19.49 15.30
N ASN A 116 20.60 18.25 15.13
CA ASN A 116 20.35 17.07 15.96
C ASN A 116 18.94 16.45 15.86
N ASP A 117 18.08 16.92 14.97
CA ASP A 117 16.88 16.17 14.64
C ASP A 117 17.25 14.89 13.85
N ILE A 118 16.53 13.79 14.14
CA ILE A 118 16.66 12.50 13.42
C ILE A 118 15.29 12.14 12.82
N PRO A 119 14.81 12.88 11.83
CA PRO A 119 13.52 12.63 11.21
C PRO A 119 13.64 11.66 10.03
N PRO A 120 12.51 11.07 9.60
CA PRO A 120 12.48 10.23 8.41
C PRO A 120 12.59 11.00 7.09
N TYR A 121 12.36 12.33 7.09
CA TYR A 121 12.31 13.16 5.87
C TYR A 121 13.32 14.32 5.90
N LEU A 122 13.78 14.70 4.70
CA LEU A 122 14.69 15.83 4.48
C LEU A 122 14.17 17.16 5.01
N ASP A 123 15.05 18.13 5.18
CA ASP A 123 14.65 19.54 5.29
C ASP A 123 13.74 19.92 4.11
N ILE A 124 12.67 20.67 4.39
CA ILE A 124 11.71 21.09 3.37
C ILE A 124 12.35 21.99 2.30
N ALA A 125 13.41 22.72 2.64
CA ALA A 125 14.19 23.51 1.68
C ALA A 125 14.87 22.63 0.62
N ASN A 126 15.16 21.37 0.95
CA ASN A 126 15.78 20.36 0.08
C ASN A 126 14.76 19.41 -0.57
N ALA A 127 13.46 19.61 -0.34
CA ALA A 127 12.40 18.72 -0.81
C ALA A 127 12.29 18.61 -2.34
N ASP A 128 12.83 19.60 -3.08
CA ASP A 128 12.83 19.57 -4.55
C ASP A 128 13.98 18.75 -5.15
N SER A 129 14.85 18.17 -4.31
CA SER A 129 15.91 17.27 -4.78
C SER A 129 15.29 15.91 -5.17
N ARG A 130 14.96 15.75 -6.44
CA ARG A 130 14.40 14.50 -7.02
C ARG A 130 15.31 13.27 -6.85
N THR A 131 16.49 13.44 -6.32
CA THR A 131 17.47 12.38 -6.04
C THR A 131 16.98 11.42 -4.97
N SER A 132 16.27 11.92 -3.95
CA SER A 132 15.73 11.10 -2.86
C SER A 132 14.65 10.08 -3.30
N ILE A 133 14.05 10.27 -4.48
CA ILE A 133 13.01 9.36 -5.02
C ILE A 133 13.57 7.97 -5.38
N HIS A 134 14.86 7.76 -5.36
CA HIS A 134 15.47 6.50 -5.80
C HIS A 134 16.41 5.88 -4.75
N THR A 135 16.08 6.09 -3.48
CA THR A 135 16.88 5.59 -2.35
C THR A 135 16.17 4.50 -1.55
N SER A 136 16.91 3.71 -0.82
CA SER A 136 16.38 2.59 -0.03
C SER A 136 15.47 3.02 1.13
N ARG A 137 15.38 4.32 1.48
CA ARG A 137 14.52 4.82 2.57
C ARG A 137 13.03 4.54 2.37
N PHE A 138 12.62 4.30 1.13
CA PHE A 138 11.22 4.05 0.77
C PHE A 138 10.94 2.59 0.48
N VAL A 139 11.87 1.70 0.74
CA VAL A 139 11.64 0.25 0.73
C VAL A 139 11.01 -0.12 2.07
N GLU A 140 9.84 -0.73 2.03
CA GLU A 140 9.04 -1.10 3.19
C GLU A 140 8.63 -2.57 3.12
N ASP A 141 8.53 -3.22 4.27
CA ASP A 141 8.04 -4.61 4.35
C ASP A 141 6.53 -4.65 4.07
N ASP A 142 6.12 -5.47 3.10
CA ASP A 142 4.72 -5.66 2.71
C ASP A 142 4.11 -6.86 3.42
N ASN A 143 3.54 -6.61 4.59
CA ASN A 143 2.70 -7.56 5.29
C ASN A 143 1.26 -7.04 5.25
N THR A 144 0.44 -7.66 4.40
CA THR A 144 -0.91 -7.19 4.12
C THR A 144 -1.92 -8.31 4.28
N LEU A 145 -3.00 -8.03 5.02
CA LEU A 145 -4.23 -8.81 5.06
C LEU A 145 -5.38 -7.90 4.60
N GLU A 146 -6.06 -8.30 3.55
CA GLU A 146 -7.10 -7.49 2.92
C GLU A 146 -8.39 -8.28 2.75
N VAL A 147 -9.51 -7.74 3.22
CA VAL A 147 -10.83 -8.25 2.90
C VAL A 147 -11.28 -7.59 1.60
N LYS A 148 -11.28 -8.35 0.50
CA LYS A 148 -11.67 -7.87 -0.82
C LYS A 148 -13.15 -7.69 -0.96
N THR A 149 -13.92 -8.67 -0.49
CA THR A 149 -15.39 -8.59 -0.52
C THR A 149 -15.98 -9.21 0.73
N ILE A 150 -17.08 -8.64 1.16
CA ILE A 150 -18.00 -9.22 2.13
C ILE A 150 -19.39 -9.19 1.55
N THR A 151 -20.07 -10.31 1.54
CA THR A 151 -21.46 -10.42 1.07
C THR A 151 -22.28 -11.17 2.09
N VAL A 152 -23.35 -10.54 2.56
CA VAL A 152 -24.36 -11.15 3.40
C VAL A 152 -25.62 -11.29 2.56
N ALA A 153 -26.23 -12.48 2.56
CA ALA A 153 -27.48 -12.69 1.88
C ALA A 153 -28.47 -13.48 2.76
N TYR A 154 -29.73 -13.24 2.51
CA TYR A 154 -30.83 -13.97 3.13
C TYR A 154 -31.74 -14.54 2.07
N GLU A 155 -32.02 -15.82 2.17
CA GLU A 155 -33.00 -16.55 1.36
C GLU A 155 -34.27 -16.79 2.18
N PHE A 156 -35.37 -16.24 1.68
CA PHE A 156 -36.65 -16.33 2.36
C PHE A 156 -37.25 -17.76 2.29
N ASN A 157 -37.96 -18.13 3.34
CA ASN A 157 -38.65 -19.42 3.38
C ASN A 157 -39.68 -19.50 2.23
N PRO A 158 -39.67 -20.56 1.41
CA PRO A 158 -40.61 -20.73 0.31
C PRO A 158 -42.10 -20.72 0.73
N GLU A 159 -42.40 -21.15 1.95
CA GLU A 159 -43.78 -21.14 2.45
C GLU A 159 -44.35 -19.72 2.60
N LEU A 160 -43.53 -18.77 3.02
CA LEU A 160 -43.94 -17.37 3.11
C LEU A 160 -44.10 -16.73 1.73
N LEU A 161 -43.39 -17.22 0.73
CA LEU A 161 -43.35 -16.66 -0.62
C LEU A 161 -44.55 -17.13 -1.47
N LYS A 162 -45.14 -18.27 -1.18
CA LYS A 162 -46.29 -18.82 -1.92
C LYS A 162 -47.46 -17.85 -1.95
N SER A 163 -47.71 -17.09 -0.88
CA SER A 163 -48.83 -16.15 -0.79
C SER A 163 -48.67 -14.93 -1.70
N ILE A 164 -47.46 -14.63 -2.12
CA ILE A 164 -47.10 -13.46 -2.99
C ILE A 164 -46.64 -13.87 -4.40
N GLY A 165 -46.76 -15.18 -4.74
CA GLY A 165 -46.49 -15.69 -6.07
C GLY A 165 -45.02 -15.90 -6.44
N PHE A 166 -44.11 -15.84 -5.45
CA PHE A 166 -42.70 -16.14 -5.69
C PHE A 166 -42.35 -17.59 -5.31
N LYS A 167 -41.51 -18.23 -6.13
CA LYS A 167 -40.92 -19.54 -5.79
C LYS A 167 -39.70 -19.39 -4.90
N ARG A 168 -38.91 -18.34 -5.14
CA ARG A 168 -37.69 -18.04 -4.41
C ARG A 168 -37.47 -16.53 -4.35
N LEU A 169 -36.98 -16.03 -3.23
CA LEU A 169 -36.56 -14.65 -3.06
C LEU A 169 -35.25 -14.64 -2.26
N ARG A 170 -34.23 -14.07 -2.84
CA ARG A 170 -32.94 -13.84 -2.17
C ARG A 170 -32.62 -12.35 -2.17
N VAL A 171 -32.26 -11.84 -1.01
CA VAL A 171 -31.78 -10.46 -0.84
C VAL A 171 -30.32 -10.52 -0.37
N SER A 172 -29.47 -9.70 -0.94
CA SER A 172 -28.06 -9.63 -0.53
C SER A 172 -27.54 -8.20 -0.48
N VAL A 173 -26.60 -8.00 0.44
CA VAL A 173 -25.82 -6.77 0.59
C VAL A 173 -24.35 -7.16 0.51
N GLY A 174 -23.63 -6.50 -0.37
CA GLY A 174 -22.19 -6.66 -0.54
C GLY A 174 -21.44 -5.36 -0.36
N MET A 175 -20.19 -5.47 0.05
CA MET A 175 -19.24 -4.37 0.14
C MET A 175 -17.89 -4.81 -0.40
N ASN A 176 -17.28 -3.98 -1.24
CA ASN A 176 -15.94 -4.19 -1.76
C ASN A 176 -14.92 -3.40 -0.93
N ASP A 177 -13.75 -3.99 -0.76
CA ASP A 177 -12.61 -3.44 -0.02
C ASP A 177 -12.98 -2.85 1.37
N PRO A 178 -13.76 -3.59 2.20
CA PRO A 178 -14.22 -3.06 3.49
C PRO A 178 -13.08 -2.79 4.46
N PHE A 179 -12.04 -3.62 4.41
CA PHE A 179 -11.02 -3.62 5.43
C PHE A 179 -9.67 -4.06 4.89
N ARG A 180 -8.61 -3.33 5.27
CA ARG A 180 -7.22 -3.66 4.97
C ARG A 180 -6.35 -3.41 6.19
N LEU A 181 -5.59 -4.42 6.60
CA LEU A 181 -4.45 -4.31 7.52
C LEU A 181 -3.18 -4.42 6.69
N SER A 182 -2.30 -3.46 6.80
CA SER A 182 -1.04 -3.47 6.07
C SER A 182 0.02 -2.71 6.84
N THR A 183 1.25 -3.18 6.77
CA THR A 183 2.42 -2.44 7.24
C THR A 183 2.70 -1.21 6.38
N ILE A 184 2.20 -1.22 5.13
CA ILE A 184 2.39 -0.13 4.18
C ILE A 184 1.20 0.82 4.18
N LYS A 185 1.47 2.10 4.30
CA LYS A 185 0.49 3.15 4.08
C LYS A 185 0.71 3.78 2.70
N TYR A 186 -0.19 3.47 1.76
CA TYR A 186 -0.20 4.16 0.47
C TYR A 186 -0.84 5.54 0.58
N GLU A 187 -0.12 6.55 0.13
CA GLU A 187 -0.59 7.93 0.07
C GLU A 187 -1.50 8.10 -1.14
N ARG A 188 -2.78 8.38 -0.92
CA ARG A 188 -3.79 8.38 -2.00
C ARG A 188 -3.88 9.68 -2.79
N GLY A 189 -3.35 10.77 -2.32
CA GLY A 189 -3.51 12.07 -2.96
C GLY A 189 -4.98 12.52 -3.06
N THR A 190 -5.18 13.76 -3.45
CA THR A 190 -6.53 14.36 -3.60
C THR A 190 -7.21 13.99 -4.92
N SER A 191 -6.46 13.50 -5.91
CA SER A 191 -6.96 13.18 -7.25
C SER A 191 -7.79 11.89 -7.31
N TYR A 192 -7.71 11.06 -6.29
CA TYR A 192 -8.43 9.80 -6.19
C TYR A 192 -9.08 9.65 -4.82
N PRO A 193 -10.26 10.24 -4.62
CA PRO A 193 -10.99 10.07 -3.38
C PRO A 193 -11.38 8.60 -3.21
N PHE A 194 -11.12 8.06 -2.03
CA PHE A 194 -11.53 6.70 -1.70
C PHE A 194 -13.03 6.66 -1.44
N SER A 195 -13.73 5.88 -2.24
CA SER A 195 -15.14 5.56 -2.00
C SER A 195 -15.31 4.07 -1.71
N ARG A 196 -16.03 3.74 -0.66
CA ARG A 196 -16.47 2.37 -0.39
C ARG A 196 -17.78 2.14 -1.13
N GLY A 197 -17.80 1.13 -2.02
CA GLY A 197 -18.99 0.73 -2.75
C GLY A 197 -19.83 -0.27 -1.97
N PHE A 198 -21.14 -0.03 -1.90
CA PHE A 198 -22.11 -1.00 -1.45
C PHE A 198 -22.92 -1.49 -2.64
N VAL A 199 -23.17 -2.79 -2.69
CA VAL A 199 -24.01 -3.42 -3.69
C VAL A 199 -25.21 -4.04 -2.96
N PHE A 200 -26.39 -3.63 -3.36
CA PHE A 200 -27.63 -4.22 -2.90
C PHE A 200 -28.30 -5.00 -4.03
N SER A 201 -28.68 -6.24 -3.78
CA SER A 201 -29.28 -7.10 -4.80
C SER A 201 -30.53 -7.81 -4.28
N ILE A 202 -31.56 -7.84 -5.11
CA ILE A 202 -32.80 -8.58 -4.87
C ILE A 202 -33.01 -9.50 -6.07
N SER A 203 -33.13 -10.81 -5.82
CA SER A 203 -33.24 -11.84 -6.86
C SER A 203 -34.54 -12.65 -6.63
N PRO A 204 -35.66 -12.23 -7.22
CA PRO A 204 -36.91 -13.02 -7.19
C PRO A 204 -36.89 -14.10 -8.29
N THR A 205 -37.55 -15.24 -8.02
CA THR A 205 -37.87 -16.29 -9.00
C THR A 205 -39.35 -16.57 -8.92
N PHE A 206 -40.03 -16.55 -10.06
CA PHE A 206 -41.46 -16.77 -10.23
C PHE A 206 -41.80 -18.23 -10.56
#